data_ba818f7de2adab4e5a26debedae87806
#
_entry.id   ba818f7de2adab4e5a26debedae87806
#
_cell.length_a   1.000
_cell.length_b   1.000
_cell.length_c   1.000
_cell.angle_alpha   90.00
_cell.angle_beta   90.00
_cell.angle_gamma   90.00
#
_symmetry.space_group_name_H-M   'P 1'
#
loop_
_entity.id
_entity.type
_entity.pdbx_description
1 polymer ?
#
loop_
_entity_poly.entity_id
_entity_poly.type
_entity_poly.pdbx_seq_one_letter_code
_entity_poly.pdbx_strand_id
1 'polypeptide(L)'
;MRMDPRDILDVNGTTYTYLINGHGPQENWTGLFRPGERVRLRVINASAMSIFNVRIPGLAMTVVQADGEHVRPVETDEFQISVAETYDVIVRPLEDRAYTIVSEAIDRSGMGRATLAPRLGMTAEVPPLRKVPNLTMADMGMGGMDHGSMAGMDHSAHGAAGAAAGAAAAAPMDMRDPNNAPADMAVGVGVDAIAPAPANRLGERPQGLQDVDHRVLVYTDLRSLEPNKDTRPPSRSMEIH
;
A
#
# COMPACT_ATOMS: atom_id res chain seq x y z
N MET A 1 -0.62 -13.94 21.85
CA MET A 1 -1.19 -13.76 20.51
C MET A 1 -0.06 -14.08 19.53
N ARG A 2 -0.21 -15.03 18.64
CA ARG A 2 0.84 -15.36 17.66
C ARG A 2 0.67 -14.40 16.50
N MET A 3 1.59 -13.46 16.33
CA MET A 3 1.57 -12.56 15.17
C MET A 3 2.14 -13.31 13.96
N ASP A 4 1.31 -13.55 12.95
CA ASP A 4 1.78 -13.93 11.62
C ASP A 4 2.24 -12.66 10.91
N PRO A 5 3.42 -12.62 10.26
CA PRO A 5 3.86 -11.44 9.50
C PRO A 5 2.90 -10.99 8.39
N ARG A 6 1.91 -11.82 8.07
CA ARG A 6 0.87 -11.53 7.08
C ARG A 6 -0.42 -10.95 7.68
N ASP A 7 -0.62 -11.07 8.99
CA ASP A 7 -1.87 -10.70 9.66
C ASP A 7 -2.16 -9.19 9.59
N ILE A 8 -1.13 -8.35 9.48
CA ILE A 8 -1.28 -6.89 9.38
C ILE A 8 -1.85 -6.48 8.01
N LEU A 9 -1.66 -7.32 7.00
CA LEU A 9 -2.20 -7.10 5.66
C LEU A 9 -3.56 -7.76 5.47
N ASP A 10 -3.98 -8.56 6.42
CA ASP A 10 -5.23 -9.31 6.34
C ASP A 10 -6.40 -8.42 6.75
N VAL A 11 -7.36 -8.35 5.87
CA VAL A 11 -8.64 -7.69 6.12
C VAL A 11 -9.60 -8.76 6.61
N ASN A 12 -9.97 -8.70 7.87
CA ASN A 12 -10.78 -9.70 8.54
C ASN A 12 -12.13 -9.96 7.83
N GLY A 13 -12.17 -11.02 7.06
CA GLY A 13 -13.36 -11.51 6.37
C GLY A 13 -13.12 -12.92 5.85
N THR A 14 -14.17 -13.72 5.76
CA THR A 14 -14.07 -15.10 5.29
C THR A 14 -14.16 -15.21 3.77
N THR A 15 -14.74 -14.22 3.12
CA THR A 15 -14.94 -14.22 1.66
C THR A 15 -15.06 -12.79 1.15
N TYR A 16 -14.28 -12.43 0.12
CA TYR A 16 -14.35 -11.15 -0.53
C TYR A 16 -14.68 -11.30 -2.01
N THR A 17 -15.52 -10.40 -2.51
CA THR A 17 -15.65 -10.14 -3.94
C THR A 17 -15.26 -8.69 -4.17
N TYR A 18 -14.15 -8.48 -4.87
CA TYR A 18 -13.69 -7.15 -5.23
C TYR A 18 -14.41 -6.65 -6.47
N LEU A 19 -14.99 -5.46 -6.38
CA LEU A 19 -15.81 -4.87 -7.43
C LEU A 19 -15.12 -3.65 -8.02
N ILE A 20 -15.29 -3.44 -9.34
CA ILE A 20 -15.02 -2.16 -10.00
C ILE A 20 -16.33 -1.66 -10.58
N ASN A 21 -16.77 -0.46 -10.17
CA ASN A 21 -18.05 0.14 -10.57
C ASN A 21 -19.26 -0.80 -10.34
N GLY A 22 -19.23 -1.56 -9.25
CA GLY A 22 -20.29 -2.50 -8.90
C GLY A 22 -20.25 -3.85 -9.62
N HIS A 23 -19.28 -4.06 -10.53
CA HIS A 23 -19.13 -5.31 -11.28
C HIS A 23 -18.04 -6.19 -10.70
N GLY A 24 -18.35 -7.46 -10.48
CA GLY A 24 -17.39 -8.49 -10.08
C GLY A 24 -16.44 -8.88 -11.21
N PRO A 25 -15.39 -9.65 -10.90
CA PRO A 25 -14.40 -10.05 -11.90
C PRO A 25 -14.96 -10.85 -13.09
N GLN A 26 -16.07 -11.57 -12.92
CA GLN A 26 -16.73 -12.30 -14.01
C GLN A 26 -17.53 -11.37 -14.93
N GLU A 27 -18.21 -10.36 -14.38
CA GLU A 27 -19.01 -9.41 -15.15
C GLU A 27 -18.16 -8.43 -15.94
N ASN A 28 -17.03 -8.03 -15.35
CA ASN A 28 -15.96 -7.24 -15.97
C ASN A 28 -16.44 -5.94 -16.63
N TRP A 29 -16.60 -4.88 -15.83
CA TRP A 29 -16.91 -3.54 -16.37
C TRP A 29 -15.96 -3.12 -17.49
N THR A 30 -16.50 -2.53 -18.57
CA THR A 30 -15.71 -2.08 -19.72
C THR A 30 -15.86 -0.59 -19.96
N GLY A 31 -14.75 0.15 -19.86
CA GLY A 31 -14.63 1.53 -20.33
C GLY A 31 -14.20 1.57 -21.78
N LEU A 32 -14.76 2.51 -22.56
CA LEU A 32 -14.44 2.66 -23.98
C LEU A 32 -13.48 3.83 -24.21
N PHE A 33 -12.58 3.66 -25.19
CA PHE A 33 -11.70 4.72 -25.69
C PHE A 33 -11.55 4.66 -27.20
N ARG A 34 -10.99 5.72 -27.79
CA ARG A 34 -10.51 5.73 -29.17
C ARG A 34 -8.98 5.71 -29.16
N PRO A 35 -8.30 4.91 -30.02
CA PRO A 35 -6.85 4.92 -30.10
C PRO A 35 -6.28 6.33 -30.24
N GLY A 36 -5.31 6.67 -29.39
CA GLY A 36 -4.71 8.01 -29.28
C GLY A 36 -5.45 9.01 -28.40
N GLU A 37 -6.65 8.69 -27.94
CA GLU A 37 -7.40 9.52 -27.01
C GLU A 37 -6.72 9.58 -25.63
N ARG A 38 -6.83 10.73 -24.99
CA ARG A 38 -6.44 10.90 -23.58
C ARG A 38 -7.64 10.60 -22.70
N VAL A 39 -7.57 9.51 -21.96
CA VAL A 39 -8.63 9.07 -21.06
C VAL A 39 -8.25 9.44 -19.63
N ARG A 40 -9.11 10.18 -18.93
CA ARG A 40 -8.96 10.43 -17.50
C ARG A 40 -9.72 9.38 -16.72
N LEU A 41 -9.01 8.59 -15.96
CA LEU A 41 -9.57 7.64 -15.00
C LEU A 41 -9.57 8.30 -13.62
N ARG A 42 -10.73 8.32 -12.96
CA ARG A 42 -10.89 8.71 -11.57
C ARG A 42 -10.98 7.45 -10.75
N VAL A 43 -9.93 7.16 -10.01
CA VAL A 43 -9.81 5.98 -9.18
C VAL A 43 -10.12 6.36 -7.74
N ILE A 44 -11.13 5.70 -7.17
CA ILE A 44 -11.61 5.93 -5.81
C ILE A 44 -11.59 4.59 -5.09
N ASN A 45 -10.86 4.48 -4.00
CA ASN A 45 -10.96 3.31 -3.15
C ASN A 45 -12.13 3.48 -2.16
N ALA A 46 -13.27 2.93 -2.52
CA ALA A 46 -14.50 2.96 -1.72
C ALA A 46 -14.67 1.72 -0.83
N SER A 47 -13.62 0.92 -0.64
CA SER A 47 -13.66 -0.22 0.26
C SER A 47 -13.64 0.24 1.73
N ALA A 48 -14.14 -0.60 2.62
CA ALA A 48 -14.17 -0.30 4.06
C ALA A 48 -12.78 -0.39 4.71
N MET A 49 -11.92 -1.33 4.27
CA MET A 49 -10.64 -1.63 4.91
C MET A 49 -9.54 -2.08 3.94
N SER A 50 -9.87 -2.42 2.69
CA SER A 50 -8.90 -2.98 1.75
C SER A 50 -8.04 -1.90 1.10
N ILE A 51 -6.75 -2.15 1.01
CA ILE A 51 -5.77 -1.36 0.26
C ILE A 51 -5.48 -2.09 -1.04
N PHE A 52 -5.36 -1.37 -2.15
CA PHE A 52 -5.15 -1.96 -3.46
C PHE A 52 -3.92 -1.42 -4.16
N ASN A 53 -3.30 -2.28 -4.96
CA ASN A 53 -2.31 -1.91 -5.96
C ASN A 53 -3.00 -1.82 -7.32
N VAL A 54 -2.98 -0.64 -7.92
CA VAL A 54 -3.67 -0.35 -9.18
C VAL A 54 -2.66 -0.22 -10.31
N ARG A 55 -2.88 -0.99 -11.39
CA ARG A 55 -2.05 -0.96 -12.59
C ARG A 55 -2.86 -1.30 -13.85
N ILE A 56 -2.32 -0.91 -14.98
CA ILE A 56 -2.85 -1.28 -16.30
C ILE A 56 -1.67 -1.87 -17.10
N PRO A 57 -1.50 -3.20 -17.12
CA PRO A 57 -0.35 -3.81 -17.78
C PRO A 57 -0.16 -3.34 -19.22
N GLY A 58 1.05 -2.83 -19.52
CA GLY A 58 1.40 -2.31 -20.84
C GLY A 58 0.82 -0.93 -21.18
N LEU A 59 0.32 -0.18 -20.19
CA LEU A 59 -0.15 1.19 -20.39
C LEU A 59 0.24 2.06 -19.18
N ALA A 60 1.18 2.96 -19.38
CA ALA A 60 1.60 3.91 -18.34
C ALA A 60 0.47 4.87 -17.96
N MET A 61 0.43 5.26 -16.71
CA MET A 61 -0.52 6.19 -16.12
C MET A 61 0.20 7.47 -15.74
N THR A 62 -0.38 8.63 -16.05
CA THR A 62 0.11 9.92 -15.56
C THR A 62 -0.82 10.41 -14.45
N VAL A 63 -0.34 10.40 -13.20
CA VAL A 63 -1.07 10.95 -12.06
C VAL A 63 -1.11 12.47 -12.18
N VAL A 64 -2.31 13.05 -12.08
CA VAL A 64 -2.55 14.49 -12.20
C VAL A 64 -3.29 15.09 -11.01
N GLN A 65 -3.90 14.25 -10.17
CA GLN A 65 -4.60 14.66 -8.95
C GLN A 65 -4.51 13.54 -7.91
N ALA A 66 -4.35 13.91 -6.65
CA ALA A 66 -4.42 13.03 -5.49
C ALA A 66 -5.30 13.70 -4.43
N ASP A 67 -6.28 12.97 -3.89
CA ASP A 67 -7.22 13.43 -2.86
C ASP A 67 -7.84 14.81 -3.10
N GLY A 68 -8.23 15.05 -4.35
CA GLY A 68 -8.86 16.30 -4.75
C GLY A 68 -7.88 17.43 -5.12
N GLU A 69 -6.59 17.31 -4.79
CA GLU A 69 -5.58 18.33 -5.09
C GLU A 69 -4.81 18.01 -6.38
N HIS A 70 -4.61 19.05 -7.18
CA HIS A 70 -3.80 18.93 -8.39
C HIS A 70 -2.32 18.75 -8.05
N VAL A 71 -1.72 17.72 -8.63
CA VAL A 71 -0.28 17.47 -8.50
C VAL A 71 0.45 17.71 -9.81
N ARG A 72 1.75 18.00 -9.72
CA ARG A 72 2.61 17.99 -10.90
C ARG A 72 2.53 16.64 -11.56
N PRO A 73 2.24 16.56 -12.87
CA PRO A 73 2.08 15.28 -13.54
C PRO A 73 3.26 14.35 -13.33
N VAL A 74 3.00 13.16 -12.85
CA VAL A 74 4.02 12.13 -12.64
C VAL A 74 3.59 10.83 -13.30
N GLU A 75 4.47 10.26 -14.13
CA GLU A 75 4.22 8.99 -14.80
C GLU A 75 4.54 7.82 -13.88
N THR A 76 3.71 6.80 -13.88
CA THR A 76 3.89 5.56 -13.13
C THR A 76 3.22 4.40 -13.84
N ASP A 77 3.68 3.18 -13.57
CA ASP A 77 3.02 1.95 -14.07
C ASP A 77 2.07 1.36 -13.02
N GLU A 78 2.32 1.66 -11.74
CA GLU A 78 1.51 1.16 -10.63
C GLU A 78 1.52 2.15 -9.47
N PHE A 79 0.40 2.21 -8.74
CA PHE A 79 0.31 2.94 -7.48
C PHE A 79 -0.52 2.15 -6.47
N GLN A 80 -0.22 2.35 -5.20
CA GLN A 80 -1.03 1.83 -4.10
C GLN A 80 -2.05 2.89 -3.70
N ILE A 81 -3.28 2.45 -3.42
CA ILE A 81 -4.39 3.32 -3.00
C ILE A 81 -5.01 2.79 -1.71
N SER A 82 -4.94 3.59 -0.65
CA SER A 82 -5.52 3.29 0.65
C SER A 82 -7.01 3.58 0.68
N VAL A 83 -7.66 3.18 1.77
CA VAL A 83 -9.09 3.43 1.98
C VAL A 83 -9.38 4.93 1.93
N ALA A 84 -10.45 5.30 1.24
CA ALA A 84 -10.92 6.67 1.00
C ALA A 84 -9.99 7.56 0.14
N GLU A 85 -8.79 7.10 -0.24
CA GLU A 85 -7.94 7.85 -1.17
C GLU A 85 -8.53 7.90 -2.58
N THR A 86 -8.18 8.96 -3.28
CA THR A 86 -8.58 9.18 -4.67
C THR A 86 -7.39 9.59 -5.53
N TYR A 87 -7.29 9.04 -6.75
CA TYR A 87 -6.31 9.43 -7.75
C TYR A 87 -7.00 9.68 -9.10
N ASP A 88 -6.64 10.79 -9.75
CA ASP A 88 -6.97 11.00 -11.14
C ASP A 88 -5.72 10.73 -11.99
N VAL A 89 -5.84 9.81 -12.92
CA VAL A 89 -4.75 9.45 -13.84
C VAL A 89 -5.16 9.64 -15.28
N ILE A 90 -4.24 10.11 -16.12
CA ILE A 90 -4.40 10.18 -17.56
C ILE A 90 -3.67 9.00 -18.18
N VAL A 91 -4.40 8.26 -19.03
CA VAL A 91 -3.82 7.22 -19.89
C VAL A 91 -4.02 7.58 -21.36
N ARG A 92 -3.14 7.11 -22.24
CA ARG A 92 -3.24 7.34 -23.68
C ARG A 92 -2.99 6.05 -24.44
N PRO A 93 -3.99 5.15 -24.54
CA PRO A 93 -3.86 3.93 -25.31
C PRO A 93 -3.77 4.27 -26.82
N LEU A 94 -2.69 3.85 -27.46
CA LEU A 94 -2.42 4.15 -28.87
C LEU A 94 -2.91 3.03 -29.80
N GLU A 95 -3.01 1.82 -29.26
CA GLU A 95 -3.28 0.61 -30.04
C GLU A 95 -4.77 0.26 -30.02
N ASP A 96 -5.24 -0.38 -31.08
CA ASP A 96 -6.61 -0.92 -31.19
C ASP A 96 -6.72 -2.28 -30.46
N ARG A 97 -6.39 -2.31 -29.17
CA ARG A 97 -6.49 -3.49 -28.30
C ARG A 97 -7.09 -3.16 -26.95
N ALA A 98 -7.53 -4.19 -26.25
CA ALA A 98 -8.01 -4.05 -24.89
C ALA A 98 -6.84 -4.06 -23.88
N TYR A 99 -7.05 -3.41 -22.75
CA TYR A 99 -6.16 -3.38 -21.58
C TYR A 99 -6.96 -3.77 -20.34
N THR A 100 -6.36 -4.56 -19.47
CA THR A 100 -6.96 -4.88 -18.16
C THR A 100 -6.57 -3.83 -17.14
N ILE A 101 -7.56 -3.22 -16.49
CA ILE A 101 -7.37 -2.45 -15.26
C ILE A 101 -7.39 -3.45 -14.12
N VAL A 102 -6.33 -3.49 -13.32
CA VAL A 102 -6.16 -4.41 -12.18
C VAL A 102 -6.13 -3.59 -10.90
N SER A 103 -6.91 -4.02 -9.93
CA SER A 103 -6.91 -3.51 -8.56
C SER A 103 -6.68 -4.70 -7.62
N GLU A 104 -5.41 -5.04 -7.37
CA GLU A 104 -5.00 -6.20 -6.58
C GLU A 104 -4.91 -5.83 -5.11
N ALA A 105 -5.60 -6.58 -4.24
CA ALA A 105 -5.50 -6.38 -2.79
C ALA A 105 -4.07 -6.61 -2.29
N ILE A 106 -3.61 -5.82 -1.30
CA ILE A 106 -2.22 -5.92 -0.84
C ILE A 106 -1.91 -7.26 -0.15
N ASP A 107 -2.91 -7.90 0.45
CA ASP A 107 -2.84 -9.22 1.05
C ASP A 107 -2.89 -10.37 0.02
N ARG A 108 -3.13 -10.03 -1.27
CA ARG A 108 -3.26 -10.99 -2.38
C ARG A 108 -4.45 -11.94 -2.27
N SER A 109 -5.46 -11.62 -1.46
CA SER A 109 -6.70 -12.41 -1.36
C SER A 109 -7.53 -12.40 -2.64
N GLY A 110 -7.31 -11.41 -3.51
CA GLY A 110 -8.00 -11.30 -4.79
C GLY A 110 -7.71 -9.98 -5.51
N MET A 111 -8.47 -9.73 -6.56
CA MET A 111 -8.41 -8.48 -7.32
C MET A 111 -9.77 -8.07 -7.88
N GLY A 112 -10.03 -6.77 -7.92
CA GLY A 112 -10.98 -6.18 -8.83
C GLY A 112 -10.36 -6.07 -10.21
N ARG A 113 -11.16 -6.27 -11.25
CA ARG A 113 -10.71 -6.07 -12.63
C ARG A 113 -11.76 -5.36 -13.48
N ALA A 114 -11.28 -4.60 -14.45
CA ALA A 114 -12.09 -4.00 -15.50
C ALA A 114 -11.32 -4.02 -16.82
N THR A 115 -12.01 -3.73 -17.90
CA THR A 115 -11.40 -3.63 -19.23
C THR A 115 -11.48 -2.20 -19.74
N LEU A 116 -10.41 -1.72 -20.32
CA LEU A 116 -10.38 -0.50 -21.13
C LEU A 116 -10.20 -0.93 -22.59
N ALA A 117 -11.15 -0.64 -23.47
CA ALA A 117 -11.16 -1.20 -24.82
C ALA A 117 -11.70 -0.21 -25.86
N PRO A 118 -11.29 -0.33 -27.15
CA PRO A 118 -11.87 0.44 -28.25
C PRO A 118 -13.33 0.08 -28.54
N ARG A 119 -13.74 -1.16 -28.25
CA ARG A 119 -15.07 -1.71 -28.54
C ARG A 119 -15.53 -2.66 -27.44
N LEU A 120 -16.83 -2.74 -27.22
CA LEU A 120 -17.41 -3.75 -26.32
C LEU A 120 -17.11 -5.17 -26.81
N GLY A 121 -17.01 -6.10 -25.87
CA GLY A 121 -16.74 -7.51 -26.12
C GLY A 121 -15.26 -7.85 -26.32
N MET A 122 -14.36 -6.87 -26.36
CA MET A 122 -12.93 -7.14 -26.33
C MET A 122 -12.48 -7.54 -24.91
N THR A 123 -11.51 -8.43 -24.84
CA THR A 123 -10.89 -8.90 -23.60
C THR A 123 -9.40 -8.67 -23.64
N ALA A 124 -8.79 -8.53 -22.49
CA ALA A 124 -7.34 -8.46 -22.32
C ALA A 124 -6.88 -9.52 -21.33
N GLU A 125 -5.60 -9.87 -21.37
CA GLU A 125 -4.99 -10.79 -20.42
C GLU A 125 -5.14 -10.27 -19.01
N VAL A 126 -5.51 -11.14 -18.09
CA VAL A 126 -5.59 -10.86 -16.64
C VAL A 126 -4.35 -11.42 -15.99
N PRO A 127 -3.46 -10.59 -15.42
CA PRO A 127 -2.27 -11.10 -14.78
C PRO A 127 -2.64 -11.95 -13.55
N PRO A 128 -1.83 -12.96 -13.21
CA PRO A 128 -2.02 -13.75 -12.00
C PRO A 128 -1.81 -12.89 -10.75
N LEU A 129 -2.41 -13.30 -9.63
CA LEU A 129 -2.10 -12.74 -8.33
C LEU A 129 -0.62 -12.94 -7.99
N ARG A 130 -0.01 -11.93 -7.43
CA ARG A 130 1.37 -12.00 -6.95
C ARG A 130 1.48 -12.80 -5.65
N LYS A 131 2.69 -13.10 -5.22
CA LYS A 131 2.92 -13.73 -3.92
C LYS A 131 2.52 -12.78 -2.80
N VAL A 132 1.97 -13.34 -1.72
CA VAL A 132 1.67 -12.60 -0.49
C VAL A 132 2.97 -11.98 0.03
N PRO A 133 3.04 -10.66 0.24
CA PRO A 133 4.22 -10.03 0.80
C PRO A 133 4.36 -10.40 2.28
N ASN A 134 5.61 -10.50 2.75
CA ASN A 134 5.89 -10.63 4.17
C ASN A 134 6.28 -9.27 4.73
N LEU A 135 5.75 -8.95 5.90
CA LEU A 135 6.19 -7.80 6.67
C LEU A 135 7.63 -8.02 7.17
N THR A 136 8.41 -6.97 7.11
CA THR A 136 9.76 -6.94 7.68
C THR A 136 9.74 -6.23 9.03
N MET A 137 10.81 -6.39 9.81
CA MET A 137 10.97 -5.65 11.08
C MET A 137 10.94 -4.12 10.86
N ALA A 138 11.43 -3.65 9.70
CA ALA A 138 11.36 -2.24 9.33
C ALA A 138 9.90 -1.76 9.13
N ASP A 139 9.02 -2.61 8.61
CA ASP A 139 7.60 -2.30 8.42
C ASP A 139 6.85 -2.16 9.76
N MET A 140 7.39 -2.77 10.81
CA MET A 140 6.88 -2.68 12.19
C MET A 140 7.55 -1.57 13.01
N GLY A 141 8.35 -0.69 12.39
CA GLY A 141 9.07 0.38 13.09
C GLY A 141 10.27 -0.12 13.94
N MET A 142 10.73 -1.34 13.69
CA MET A 142 11.83 -1.99 14.42
C MET A 142 13.08 -2.20 13.54
N GLY A 143 13.24 -1.41 12.48
CA GLY A 143 14.28 -1.58 11.45
C GLY A 143 15.73 -1.37 11.88
N GLY A 144 15.96 -0.92 13.10
CA GLY A 144 17.33 -0.71 13.65
C GLY A 144 17.86 -1.88 14.47
N MET A 145 17.12 -2.97 14.60
CA MET A 145 17.55 -4.11 15.39
C MET A 145 18.41 -5.06 14.58
N ASP A 146 19.61 -5.31 15.07
CA ASP A 146 20.57 -6.20 14.46
C ASP A 146 20.00 -7.63 14.38
N HIS A 147 19.87 -8.14 13.15
CA HIS A 147 19.35 -9.50 12.88
C HIS A 147 20.20 -10.62 13.54
N GLY A 148 21.35 -10.30 14.12
CA GLY A 148 22.23 -11.26 14.78
C GLY A 148 21.62 -11.92 16.04
N SER A 149 20.64 -11.28 16.70
CA SER A 149 20.03 -11.80 17.91
C SER A 149 18.76 -12.64 17.71
N MET A 150 18.20 -12.65 16.50
CA MET A 150 16.94 -13.35 16.20
C MET A 150 17.09 -14.57 15.29
N ALA A 151 18.30 -14.91 14.86
CA ALA A 151 18.58 -16.10 14.02
C ALA A 151 18.31 -17.46 14.69
N GLY A 152 17.85 -17.47 15.93
CA GLY A 152 17.50 -18.67 16.70
C GLY A 152 16.01 -18.92 16.95
N MET A 153 15.12 -18.08 16.45
CA MET A 153 13.68 -18.30 16.58
C MET A 153 13.16 -19.10 15.37
N ASP A 154 13.48 -20.39 15.35
CA ASP A 154 12.81 -21.35 14.48
C ASP A 154 11.39 -21.61 15.01
N HIS A 155 10.38 -21.07 14.29
CA HIS A 155 8.96 -21.20 14.64
C HIS A 155 8.35 -22.57 14.30
N SER A 156 9.16 -23.56 13.88
CA SER A 156 8.68 -24.87 13.45
C SER A 156 8.63 -25.94 14.55
N ALA A 157 9.14 -25.68 15.77
CA ALA A 157 9.25 -26.67 16.84
C ALA A 157 8.17 -26.49 17.92
N HIS A 158 6.97 -26.98 17.67
CA HIS A 158 6.06 -27.42 18.74
C HIS A 158 6.06 -28.95 18.82
N GLY A 159 6.93 -29.46 19.70
CA GLY A 159 6.90 -30.87 20.09
C GLY A 159 8.11 -31.25 20.93
N ALA A 160 7.84 -31.63 22.19
CA ALA A 160 8.66 -32.33 23.14
C ALA A 160 9.64 -31.49 24.01
N ALA A 161 9.41 -31.64 25.29
CA ALA A 161 10.22 -31.18 26.41
C ALA A 161 11.64 -31.79 26.38
N GLY A 162 12.64 -30.94 26.63
CA GLY A 162 14.04 -31.37 26.80
C GLY A 162 14.93 -30.23 27.19
N ALA A 163 15.49 -30.31 28.38
CA ALA A 163 16.28 -29.40 29.17
C ALA A 163 17.34 -28.52 28.49
N ALA A 164 17.38 -27.27 28.91
CA ALA A 164 18.49 -26.42 29.34
C ALA A 164 19.78 -26.34 28.50
N ALA A 165 19.94 -25.23 27.78
CA ALA A 165 21.21 -24.54 27.70
C ALA A 165 20.91 -23.04 27.59
N GLY A 166 21.53 -22.20 28.43
CA GLY A 166 21.20 -20.80 28.65
C GLY A 166 21.33 -19.95 27.40
N ALA A 167 20.23 -19.70 26.74
CA ALA A 167 20.04 -18.54 25.91
C ALA A 167 19.75 -17.38 26.89
N ALA A 168 20.61 -16.36 26.93
CA ALA A 168 20.30 -15.11 27.59
C ALA A 168 18.98 -14.62 26.98
N ALA A 169 17.89 -14.62 27.77
CA ALA A 169 16.63 -14.09 27.38
C ALA A 169 16.87 -12.63 26.98
N ALA A 170 16.58 -12.29 25.71
CA ALA A 170 16.58 -10.91 25.29
C ALA A 170 15.66 -10.17 26.25
N ALA A 171 16.15 -9.07 26.82
CA ALA A 171 15.36 -8.26 27.73
C ALA A 171 14.04 -7.88 27.00
N PRO A 172 12.89 -7.96 27.69
CA PRO A 172 11.64 -7.55 27.10
C PRO A 172 11.81 -6.11 26.63
N MET A 173 11.52 -5.86 25.32
CA MET A 173 11.56 -4.53 24.76
C MET A 173 10.53 -3.66 25.47
N ASP A 174 10.98 -2.53 26.00
CA ASP A 174 10.07 -1.50 26.48
C ASP A 174 9.48 -0.76 25.27
N MET A 175 8.27 -1.15 24.89
CA MET A 175 7.53 -0.53 23.79
C MET A 175 7.02 0.88 24.15
N ARG A 176 7.29 1.37 25.34
CA ARG A 176 6.92 2.71 25.80
C ARG A 176 8.13 3.55 26.22
N ASP A 177 9.34 3.23 25.75
CA ASP A 177 10.52 4.02 26.04
C ASP A 177 10.35 5.47 25.59
N PRO A 178 10.22 6.43 26.52
CA PRO A 178 9.99 7.83 26.19
C PRO A 178 11.14 8.47 25.41
N ASN A 179 12.33 7.88 25.43
CA ASN A 179 13.48 8.37 24.67
C ASN A 179 13.29 8.21 23.15
N ASN A 180 12.38 7.34 22.72
CA ASN A 180 12.02 7.16 21.31
C ASN A 180 10.88 8.08 20.86
N ALA A 181 10.23 8.79 21.79
CA ALA A 181 9.18 9.73 21.44
C ALA A 181 9.78 11.02 20.83
N PRO A 182 9.06 11.70 19.91
CA PRO A 182 9.41 13.04 19.49
C PRO A 182 9.54 13.98 20.70
N ALA A 183 10.47 14.92 20.64
CA ALA A 183 10.80 15.81 21.77
C ALA A 183 9.64 16.72 22.22
N ASP A 184 8.66 16.92 21.34
CA ASP A 184 7.47 17.73 21.56
C ASP A 184 6.23 16.91 21.95
N MET A 185 6.37 15.58 22.07
CA MET A 185 5.29 14.67 22.44
C MET A 185 5.38 14.26 23.91
N ALA A 186 4.35 14.53 24.68
CA ALA A 186 4.23 14.02 26.04
C ALA A 186 3.76 12.55 26.01
N VAL A 187 4.56 11.65 26.58
CA VAL A 187 4.19 10.24 26.73
C VAL A 187 3.24 10.11 27.92
N GLY A 188 1.93 10.12 27.62
CA GLY A 188 0.85 10.06 28.62
C GLY A 188 0.08 8.75 28.59
N VAL A 189 -1.09 8.77 29.24
CA VAL A 189 -1.98 7.60 29.41
C VAL A 189 -2.50 7.07 28.07
N GLY A 190 -2.63 7.91 27.04
CA GLY A 190 -3.12 7.53 25.71
C GLY A 190 -2.07 6.92 24.79
N VAL A 191 -0.81 6.79 25.23
CA VAL A 191 0.27 6.21 24.40
C VAL A 191 0.51 4.76 24.80
N ASP A 192 0.09 3.83 23.96
CA ASP A 192 0.24 2.39 24.22
C ASP A 192 1.59 1.84 23.74
N ALA A 193 2.14 2.40 22.65
CA ALA A 193 3.44 2.00 22.13
C ALA A 193 4.15 3.17 21.44
N ILE A 194 5.48 3.13 21.46
CA ILE A 194 6.36 4.07 20.76
C ILE A 194 7.29 3.24 19.88
N ALA A 195 7.36 3.57 18.59
CA ALA A 195 8.24 2.85 17.66
C ALA A 195 9.69 3.00 18.09
N PRO A 196 10.43 1.90 18.33
CA PRO A 196 11.81 1.98 18.82
C PRO A 196 12.80 2.51 17.77
N ALA A 197 12.43 2.47 16.48
CA ALA A 197 13.24 2.98 15.38
C ALA A 197 12.36 3.67 14.34
N PRO A 198 11.78 4.84 14.66
CA PRO A 198 10.95 5.57 13.70
C PRO A 198 11.82 6.03 12.52
N ALA A 199 11.32 5.83 11.29
CA ALA A 199 12.03 6.21 10.08
C ALA A 199 11.08 6.90 9.09
N ASN A 200 11.61 7.89 8.36
CA ASN A 200 10.88 8.49 7.25
C ASN A 200 11.00 7.59 6.02
N ARG A 201 9.91 6.91 5.67
CA ARG A 201 9.82 5.97 4.55
C ARG A 201 8.98 6.48 3.38
N LEU A 202 8.65 7.76 3.36
CA LEU A 202 7.78 8.37 2.32
C LEU A 202 8.34 8.26 0.90
N GLY A 203 9.65 8.12 0.74
CA GLY A 203 10.32 7.90 -0.55
C GLY A 203 10.49 6.43 -0.93
N GLU A 204 10.09 5.49 -0.09
CA GLU A 204 10.19 4.07 -0.38
C GLU A 204 8.99 3.58 -1.18
N ARG A 205 9.19 2.50 -1.93
CA ARG A 205 8.09 1.82 -2.62
C ARG A 205 7.10 1.27 -1.59
N PRO A 206 5.78 1.35 -1.89
CA PRO A 206 4.76 0.80 -1.03
C PRO A 206 4.97 -0.69 -0.75
N GLN A 207 4.43 -1.13 0.37
CA GLN A 207 4.54 -2.51 0.81
C GLN A 207 4.02 -3.51 -0.22
N GLY A 208 4.82 -4.55 -0.45
CA GLY A 208 4.55 -5.57 -1.46
C GLY A 208 4.82 -5.14 -2.90
N LEU A 209 5.44 -3.96 -3.11
CA LEU A 209 5.87 -3.43 -4.40
C LEU A 209 7.38 -3.13 -4.46
N GLN A 210 8.14 -3.57 -3.46
CA GLN A 210 9.57 -3.28 -3.37
C GLN A 210 10.36 -3.91 -4.54
N ASP A 211 10.01 -5.14 -4.91
CA ASP A 211 10.77 -5.99 -5.83
C ASP A 211 10.21 -6.01 -7.27
N VAL A 212 9.21 -5.16 -7.59
CA VAL A 212 8.69 -5.10 -8.95
C VAL A 212 9.67 -4.36 -9.88
N ASP A 213 9.74 -4.77 -11.15
CA ASP A 213 10.68 -4.26 -12.14
C ASP A 213 10.21 -2.98 -12.87
N HIS A 214 8.98 -2.55 -12.63
CA HIS A 214 8.36 -1.38 -13.23
C HIS A 214 8.31 -0.19 -12.24
N ARG A 215 7.93 0.99 -12.74
CA ARG A 215 7.83 2.20 -11.94
C ARG A 215 6.60 2.17 -11.04
N VAL A 216 6.85 2.34 -9.74
CA VAL A 216 5.80 2.48 -8.72
C VAL A 216 5.80 3.91 -8.19
N LEU A 217 4.62 4.49 -8.05
CA LEU A 217 4.45 5.79 -7.41
C LEU A 217 4.85 5.69 -5.94
N VAL A 218 5.70 6.61 -5.48
CA VAL A 218 6.04 6.81 -4.08
C VAL A 218 5.45 8.13 -3.59
N TYR A 219 5.22 8.26 -2.28
CA TYR A 219 4.56 9.44 -1.74
C TYR A 219 5.31 10.74 -2.05
N THR A 220 6.63 10.70 -2.05
CA THR A 220 7.48 11.87 -2.36
C THR A 220 7.44 12.30 -3.82
N ASP A 221 6.88 11.51 -4.73
CA ASP A 221 6.64 11.90 -6.13
C ASP A 221 5.50 12.92 -6.24
N LEU A 222 4.56 12.88 -5.29
CA LEU A 222 3.42 13.78 -5.27
C LEU A 222 3.86 15.18 -4.83
N ARG A 223 3.74 16.12 -5.73
CA ARG A 223 4.04 17.53 -5.50
C ARG A 223 2.84 18.36 -5.91
N SER A 224 2.33 19.19 -5.02
CA SER A 224 1.26 20.13 -5.36
C SER A 224 1.61 20.92 -6.63
N LEU A 225 0.63 21.05 -7.52
CA LEU A 225 0.78 21.87 -8.74
C LEU A 225 0.91 23.36 -8.38
N GLU A 226 0.15 23.80 -7.38
CA GLU A 226 0.18 25.16 -6.88
C GLU A 226 0.87 25.20 -5.51
N PRO A 227 1.67 26.23 -5.22
CA PRO A 227 2.24 26.38 -3.89
C PRO A 227 1.14 26.64 -2.86
N ASN A 228 1.37 26.20 -1.61
CA ASN A 228 0.48 26.53 -0.50
C ASN A 228 0.34 28.06 -0.37
N LYS A 229 -0.90 28.54 -0.38
CA LYS A 229 -1.23 29.98 -0.24
C LYS A 229 -0.97 30.48 1.18
N ASP A 230 -1.07 29.59 2.17
CA ASP A 230 -0.76 29.93 3.55
C ASP A 230 0.66 29.47 3.90
N THR A 231 1.57 30.43 3.98
CA THR A 231 2.98 30.22 4.30
C THR A 231 3.30 30.43 5.78
N ARG A 232 2.30 30.71 6.60
CA ARG A 232 2.49 30.93 8.04
C ARG A 232 2.92 29.61 8.71
N PRO A 233 3.89 29.62 9.62
CA PRO A 233 4.20 28.44 10.41
C PRO A 233 3.03 28.09 11.34
N PRO A 234 2.85 26.81 11.71
CA PRO A 234 1.87 26.40 12.72
C PRO A 234 2.09 27.18 14.01
N SER A 235 1.04 27.75 14.57
CA SER A 235 1.11 28.53 15.83
C SER A 235 0.92 27.68 17.08
N ARG A 236 0.40 26.46 16.91
CA ARG A 236 0.17 25.51 18.02
C ARG A 236 0.04 24.08 17.48
N SER A 237 0.35 23.12 18.31
CA SER A 237 0.07 21.70 18.12
C SER A 237 -1.07 21.28 19.06
N MET A 238 -1.93 20.38 18.61
CA MET A 238 -3.00 19.77 19.39
C MET A 238 -2.97 18.26 19.18
N GLU A 239 -3.01 17.54 20.27
CA GLU A 239 -3.16 16.09 20.27
C GLU A 239 -4.65 15.74 20.31
N ILE A 240 -5.09 14.83 19.44
CA ILE A 240 -6.48 14.38 19.37
C ILE A 240 -6.45 12.87 19.63
N HIS A 241 -7.16 12.44 20.67
CA HIS A 241 -7.31 11.03 21.09
C HIS A 241 -8.63 10.45 20.61
#